data_47cbbbfedb8f248102640c93d9ff46e9
#
_entry.id   47cbbbfedb8f248102640c93d9ff46e9
#
_cell.length_a   1.000
_cell.length_b   1.000
_cell.length_c   1.000
_cell.angle_alpha   90.00
_cell.angle_beta   90.00
_cell.angle_gamma   90.00
#
_symmetry.space_group_name_H-M   'P 1'
#
loop_
_entity.id
_entity.type
_entity.pdbx_description
1 polymer ?
#
loop_
_entity_poly.entity_id
_entity_poly.type
_entity_poly.pdbx_seq_one_letter_code
_entity_poly.pdbx_strand_id
1 'polypeptide(L)'
;MKRSKKLCILLGILIAVCLAALAAMLSEEKKEEIKTSGETVLSVESAKVTALCWEQDGTTWSFHRGDDGWQYDDDAEFPVSDSAMDALLEPFRSLSAAFTIENAEDLGRYGLDEPTCTITLTTDDKTYTVKLGDYSTMDSQRYMDIGDGNVYLAASDPLDAYDVELKDLIANDDVPYFDEVSQIRFAGSEDYSVIYDEDGKSICADDVYFTADGKPLDTSRVNSYISILRYLELTDYVTYRVTDEELSAYGLDDPELSVSVDYTDDGTSDTFVLHISRDPAEKKAAADAEDEDTSDITAYARVGDSKIIYQISGSSYRSLMAAGYNDLRHQEIFSGDFDDVTGIDVTLDGETYTLTSQKDGKERTWLCGEAEIKIGDLQDALEALTAEEFTSEKAAGQQEISLTLHLDHEDEPELTIALYRCDGSKCLAVVDGKSVAYVPRGEMVTLAEAVRAIALN
;
A
#
# COMPACT_ATOMS: atom_id res chain seq x y z
N MET A 1 31.16 44.07 -35.09
CA MET A 1 30.94 43.08 -36.17
C MET A 1 31.54 41.68 -35.93
N LYS A 2 32.62 41.46 -35.18
CA LYS A 2 33.21 40.11 -34.98
C LYS A 2 32.46 39.21 -33.99
N ARG A 3 31.69 39.72 -33.00
CA ARG A 3 30.91 38.91 -32.01
C ARG A 3 29.62 38.37 -32.61
N SER A 4 28.92 39.12 -33.44
CA SER A 4 27.66 38.68 -34.10
C SER A 4 27.89 37.52 -35.07
N LYS A 5 29.01 37.54 -35.86
CA LYS A 5 29.33 36.43 -36.77
C LYS A 5 29.65 35.12 -36.02
N LYS A 6 30.32 35.19 -34.83
CA LYS A 6 30.56 34.00 -33.99
C LYS A 6 29.28 33.44 -33.39
N LEU A 7 28.35 34.31 -33.02
CA LEU A 7 27.04 33.90 -32.50
C LEU A 7 26.20 33.19 -33.58
N CYS A 8 26.18 33.71 -34.80
CA CYS A 8 25.47 33.07 -35.93
C CYS A 8 26.09 31.73 -36.31
N ILE A 9 27.43 31.59 -36.23
CA ILE A 9 28.07 30.28 -36.49
C ILE A 9 27.75 29.28 -35.39
N LEU A 10 27.76 29.68 -34.09
CA LEU A 10 27.36 28.80 -32.97
C LEU A 10 25.91 28.39 -33.05
N LEU A 11 25.00 29.28 -33.43
CA LEU A 11 23.60 28.98 -33.64
C LEU A 11 23.40 28.00 -34.82
N GLY A 12 24.15 28.16 -35.91
CA GLY A 12 24.14 27.25 -37.03
C GLY A 12 24.62 25.83 -36.66
N ILE A 13 25.69 25.74 -35.86
CA ILE A 13 26.18 24.45 -35.36
C ILE A 13 25.14 23.79 -34.42
N LEU A 14 24.52 24.55 -33.51
CA LEU A 14 23.49 24.04 -32.62
C LEU A 14 22.29 23.47 -33.42
N ILE A 15 21.81 24.21 -34.42
CA ILE A 15 20.72 23.75 -35.31
C ILE A 15 21.14 22.47 -36.04
N ALA A 16 22.35 22.38 -36.55
CA ALA A 16 22.86 21.22 -37.27
C ALA A 16 22.94 19.99 -36.34
N VAL A 17 23.37 20.16 -35.09
CA VAL A 17 23.40 19.09 -34.09
C VAL A 17 22.00 18.64 -33.71
N CYS A 18 21.04 19.57 -33.53
CA CYS A 18 19.64 19.23 -33.27
C CYS A 18 18.99 18.47 -34.42
N LEU A 19 19.26 18.88 -35.68
CA LEU A 19 18.77 18.18 -36.87
C LEU A 19 19.40 16.79 -37.03
N ALA A 20 20.68 16.64 -36.71
CA ALA A 20 21.36 15.33 -36.70
C ALA A 20 20.82 14.40 -35.61
N ALA A 21 20.55 14.93 -34.41
CA ALA A 21 19.91 14.19 -33.31
C ALA A 21 18.48 13.77 -33.66
N LEU A 22 17.70 14.67 -34.28
CA LEU A 22 16.36 14.38 -34.75
C LEU A 22 16.35 13.31 -35.85
N ALA A 23 17.29 13.39 -36.79
CA ALA A 23 17.45 12.39 -37.87
C ALA A 23 17.89 11.02 -37.30
N ALA A 24 18.72 11.00 -36.24
CA ALA A 24 19.11 9.78 -35.55
C ALA A 24 17.92 9.16 -34.81
N MET A 25 17.12 9.95 -34.06
CA MET A 25 15.90 9.48 -33.41
C MET A 25 14.88 8.92 -34.39
N LEU A 26 14.61 9.64 -35.47
CA LEU A 26 13.69 9.17 -36.54
C LEU A 26 14.24 7.92 -37.25
N SER A 27 15.55 7.73 -37.30
CA SER A 27 16.15 6.52 -37.89
C SER A 27 16.09 5.34 -36.94
N GLU A 28 16.15 5.54 -35.59
CA GLU A 28 15.91 4.51 -34.60
C GLU A 28 14.44 4.10 -34.54
N GLU A 29 13.49 5.05 -34.53
CA GLU A 29 12.06 4.73 -34.64
C GLU A 29 11.73 3.94 -35.94
N LYS A 30 12.31 4.32 -37.09
CA LYS A 30 12.15 3.53 -38.31
C LYS A 30 12.80 2.14 -38.21
N LYS A 31 13.88 1.96 -37.49
CA LYS A 31 14.48 0.64 -37.27
C LYS A 31 13.61 -0.23 -36.36
N GLU A 32 13.01 0.38 -35.32
CA GLU A 32 12.04 -0.31 -34.46
C GLU A 32 10.75 -0.66 -35.22
N GLU A 33 10.20 0.26 -36.00
CA GLU A 33 9.04 -0.03 -36.88
C GLU A 33 9.33 -1.15 -37.89
N ILE A 34 10.50 -1.20 -38.48
CA ILE A 34 10.90 -2.28 -39.38
C ILE A 34 11.04 -3.62 -38.64
N LYS A 35 11.50 -3.62 -37.36
CA LYS A 35 11.58 -4.82 -36.52
C LYS A 35 10.21 -5.32 -36.08
N THR A 36 9.25 -4.43 -35.83
CA THR A 36 7.88 -4.78 -35.43
C THR A 36 6.94 -5.04 -36.60
N SER A 37 7.32 -4.70 -37.83
CA SER A 37 6.54 -4.93 -39.07
C SER A 37 6.84 -6.26 -39.74
N GLY A 38 7.41 -7.22 -39.04
CA GLY A 38 7.68 -8.56 -39.55
C GLY A 38 6.42 -9.30 -39.98
N GLU A 39 6.58 -10.25 -40.89
CA GLU A 39 5.48 -11.10 -41.35
C GLU A 39 4.94 -11.97 -40.23
N THR A 40 3.64 -12.00 -40.01
CA THR A 40 3.02 -12.93 -39.04
C THR A 40 3.11 -14.35 -39.58
N VAL A 41 3.80 -15.23 -38.86
CA VAL A 41 4.06 -16.63 -39.25
C VAL A 41 3.11 -17.60 -38.58
N LEU A 42 2.59 -17.23 -37.40
CA LEU A 42 1.59 -18.00 -36.69
C LEU A 42 0.59 -17.06 -36.04
N SER A 43 -0.70 -17.38 -36.14
CA SER A 43 -1.76 -16.68 -35.37
C SER A 43 -2.72 -17.70 -34.81
N VAL A 44 -2.89 -17.65 -33.49
CA VAL A 44 -3.81 -18.52 -32.71
C VAL A 44 -4.68 -17.63 -31.84
N GLU A 45 -5.98 -17.78 -31.95
CA GLU A 45 -6.94 -17.06 -31.10
C GLU A 45 -6.90 -17.68 -29.67
N SER A 46 -6.49 -16.93 -28.65
CA SER A 46 -6.36 -17.41 -27.28
C SER A 46 -7.64 -18.07 -26.76
N ALA A 47 -8.81 -17.54 -27.12
CA ALA A 47 -10.11 -18.07 -26.72
C ALA A 47 -10.41 -19.49 -27.28
N LYS A 48 -9.69 -19.93 -28.32
CA LYS A 48 -9.84 -21.26 -28.93
C LYS A 48 -8.85 -22.27 -28.37
N VAL A 49 -7.87 -21.85 -27.58
CA VAL A 49 -6.88 -22.76 -26.99
C VAL A 49 -7.53 -23.49 -25.83
N THR A 50 -7.56 -24.81 -25.93
CA THR A 50 -8.14 -25.70 -24.93
C THR A 50 -7.08 -26.38 -24.05
N ALA A 51 -5.81 -26.43 -24.50
CA ALA A 51 -4.71 -26.89 -23.70
C ALA A 51 -3.40 -26.17 -24.09
N LEU A 52 -2.56 -25.92 -23.10
CA LEU A 52 -1.23 -25.35 -23.21
C LEU A 52 -0.23 -26.23 -22.47
N CYS A 53 0.82 -26.65 -23.16
CA CYS A 53 1.92 -27.40 -22.57
C CYS A 53 3.23 -26.76 -23.00
N TRP A 54 4.22 -26.66 -22.11
CA TRP A 54 5.58 -26.31 -22.49
C TRP A 54 6.61 -27.12 -21.72
N GLU A 55 7.71 -27.35 -22.35
CA GLU A 55 8.89 -28.02 -21.78
C GLU A 55 10.07 -27.05 -21.84
N GLN A 56 10.68 -26.81 -20.69
CA GLN A 56 11.85 -25.96 -20.53
C GLN A 56 12.72 -26.49 -19.41
N ASP A 57 14.04 -26.57 -19.64
CA ASP A 57 15.03 -27.07 -18.67
C ASP A 57 14.70 -28.44 -18.07
N GLY A 58 14.04 -29.30 -18.84
CA GLY A 58 13.63 -30.64 -18.42
C GLY A 58 12.41 -30.72 -17.54
N THR A 59 11.75 -29.57 -17.30
CA THR A 59 10.45 -29.46 -16.63
C THR A 59 9.37 -29.31 -17.66
N THR A 60 8.27 -30.07 -17.50
CA THR A 60 7.09 -29.97 -18.35
C THR A 60 5.93 -29.42 -17.54
N TRP A 61 5.29 -28.39 -18.08
CA TRP A 61 4.10 -27.76 -17.51
C TRP A 61 2.93 -28.03 -18.44
N SER A 62 1.82 -28.54 -17.92
CA SER A 62 0.64 -28.87 -18.70
C SER A 62 -0.62 -28.32 -18.04
N PHE A 63 -1.41 -27.60 -18.84
CA PHE A 63 -2.66 -27.00 -18.43
C PHE A 63 -3.74 -27.27 -19.48
N HIS A 64 -4.96 -27.45 -19.03
CA HIS A 64 -6.12 -27.53 -19.92
C HIS A 64 -7.24 -26.63 -19.44
N ARG A 65 -8.12 -26.21 -20.35
CA ARG A 65 -9.28 -25.38 -20.04
C ARG A 65 -10.46 -26.30 -19.69
N GLY A 66 -10.90 -26.21 -18.43
CA GLY A 66 -12.09 -26.87 -17.91
C GLY A 66 -13.34 -25.99 -18.02
N ASP A 67 -14.42 -26.42 -17.40
CA ASP A 67 -15.69 -25.67 -17.37
C ASP A 67 -15.59 -24.35 -16.56
N ASP A 68 -14.75 -24.33 -15.51
CA ASP A 68 -14.58 -23.22 -14.55
C ASP A 68 -13.28 -22.40 -14.79
N GLY A 69 -12.58 -22.58 -15.90
CA GLY A 69 -11.32 -21.91 -16.21
C GLY A 69 -10.17 -22.88 -16.48
N TRP A 70 -8.94 -22.38 -16.42
CA TRP A 70 -7.75 -23.18 -16.60
C TRP A 70 -7.48 -24.08 -15.41
N GLN A 71 -6.97 -25.28 -15.67
CA GLN A 71 -6.60 -26.30 -14.66
C GLN A 71 -5.20 -26.79 -14.91
N TYR A 72 -4.42 -26.99 -13.85
CA TYR A 72 -3.10 -27.60 -13.89
C TYR A 72 -3.22 -29.13 -13.88
N ASP A 73 -2.61 -29.81 -14.85
CA ASP A 73 -2.78 -31.26 -15.04
C ASP A 73 -2.17 -32.10 -13.91
N ASP A 74 -1.08 -31.61 -13.29
CA ASP A 74 -0.40 -32.34 -12.22
C ASP A 74 -1.06 -32.14 -10.84
N ASP A 75 -1.81 -31.05 -10.64
CA ASP A 75 -2.56 -30.79 -9.41
C ASP A 75 -3.87 -30.01 -9.69
N ALA A 76 -4.98 -30.71 -9.73
CA ALA A 76 -6.30 -30.14 -10.00
C ALA A 76 -6.81 -29.21 -8.86
N GLU A 77 -6.16 -29.21 -7.67
CA GLU A 77 -6.50 -28.28 -6.57
C GLU A 77 -5.73 -26.95 -6.68
N PHE A 78 -4.74 -26.87 -7.59
CA PHE A 78 -4.00 -25.63 -7.81
C PHE A 78 -4.91 -24.59 -8.50
N PRO A 79 -5.18 -23.42 -7.88
CA PRO A 79 -6.03 -22.40 -8.48
C PRO A 79 -5.23 -21.65 -9.56
N VAL A 80 -5.53 -21.92 -10.82
CA VAL A 80 -4.83 -21.30 -11.96
C VAL A 80 -5.38 -19.92 -12.25
N SER A 81 -4.50 -18.94 -12.44
CA SER A 81 -4.85 -17.60 -12.88
C SER A 81 -5.15 -17.56 -14.38
N ASP A 82 -6.39 -17.28 -14.77
CA ASP A 82 -6.78 -17.10 -16.17
C ASP A 82 -5.99 -15.96 -16.83
N SER A 83 -5.72 -14.87 -16.10
CA SER A 83 -4.95 -13.73 -16.63
C SER A 83 -3.47 -14.09 -16.88
N ALA A 84 -2.87 -14.90 -16.01
CA ALA A 84 -1.51 -15.40 -16.22
C ALA A 84 -1.46 -16.33 -17.43
N MET A 85 -2.45 -17.21 -17.59
CA MET A 85 -2.55 -18.08 -18.77
C MET A 85 -2.77 -17.29 -20.06
N ASP A 86 -3.58 -16.23 -20.01
CA ASP A 86 -3.78 -15.33 -21.18
C ASP A 86 -2.48 -14.60 -21.55
N ALA A 87 -1.64 -14.23 -20.57
CA ALA A 87 -0.33 -13.65 -20.83
C ALA A 87 0.62 -14.62 -21.51
N LEU A 88 0.60 -15.93 -21.16
CA LEU A 88 1.36 -16.96 -21.84
C LEU A 88 0.91 -17.18 -23.29
N LEU A 89 -0.36 -16.93 -23.59
CA LEU A 89 -0.92 -17.08 -24.94
C LEU A 89 -0.73 -15.85 -25.81
N GLU A 90 -0.48 -14.69 -25.24
CA GLU A 90 -0.39 -13.41 -25.96
C GLU A 90 0.64 -13.42 -27.12
N PRO A 91 1.86 -13.99 -26.96
CA PRO A 91 2.83 -14.04 -28.07
C PRO A 91 2.29 -14.74 -29.35
N PHE A 92 1.36 -15.68 -29.19
CA PHE A 92 0.85 -16.50 -30.29
C PHE A 92 -0.38 -15.88 -30.99
N ARG A 93 -0.96 -14.80 -30.46
CA ARG A 93 -2.04 -14.09 -31.18
C ARG A 93 -1.56 -13.53 -32.51
N SER A 94 -0.30 -13.11 -32.59
CA SER A 94 0.33 -12.66 -33.82
C SER A 94 1.86 -12.86 -33.72
N LEU A 95 2.30 -14.12 -33.75
CA LEU A 95 3.71 -14.45 -33.75
C LEU A 95 4.34 -14.02 -35.07
N SER A 96 5.27 -13.10 -35.03
CA SER A 96 5.88 -12.49 -36.19
C SER A 96 7.36 -12.83 -36.29
N ALA A 97 7.86 -12.99 -37.52
CA ALA A 97 9.25 -13.17 -37.82
C ALA A 97 9.88 -11.91 -38.42
N ALA A 98 11.04 -11.53 -37.92
CA ALA A 98 11.85 -10.49 -38.54
C ALA A 98 12.61 -11.03 -39.78
N PHE A 99 12.93 -12.31 -39.77
CA PHE A 99 13.63 -12.99 -40.85
C PHE A 99 13.20 -14.44 -40.96
N THR A 100 13.18 -14.99 -42.23
CA THR A 100 12.82 -16.36 -42.55
C THR A 100 14.01 -17.04 -43.24
N ILE A 101 14.36 -18.24 -42.77
CA ILE A 101 15.33 -19.13 -43.40
C ILE A 101 14.54 -20.30 -43.99
N GLU A 102 14.36 -20.25 -45.31
CA GLU A 102 13.58 -21.24 -46.03
C GLU A 102 14.36 -22.58 -46.20
N ASN A 103 13.66 -23.71 -46.02
CA ASN A 103 14.19 -25.06 -46.25
C ASN A 103 15.46 -25.32 -45.46
N ALA A 104 15.48 -25.01 -44.17
CA ALA A 104 16.62 -25.25 -43.30
C ALA A 104 16.91 -26.77 -43.16
N GLU A 105 18.08 -27.22 -43.62
CA GLU A 105 18.46 -28.67 -43.62
C GLU A 105 19.07 -29.10 -42.29
N ASP A 106 19.64 -28.19 -41.50
CA ASP A 106 20.38 -28.48 -40.26
C ASP A 106 19.81 -27.60 -39.14
N LEU A 107 18.86 -28.14 -38.39
CA LEU A 107 18.20 -27.48 -37.26
C LEU A 107 19.13 -27.32 -36.06
N GLY A 108 20.14 -28.14 -35.91
CA GLY A 108 21.12 -28.07 -34.82
C GLY A 108 21.93 -26.77 -34.84
N ARG A 109 22.11 -26.14 -36.01
CA ARG A 109 22.79 -24.82 -36.12
C ARG A 109 22.03 -23.68 -35.46
N TYR A 110 20.78 -23.88 -35.18
CA TYR A 110 19.85 -22.93 -34.61
C TYR A 110 19.37 -23.32 -33.20
N GLY A 111 19.95 -24.45 -32.65
CA GLY A 111 19.53 -25.03 -31.36
C GLY A 111 18.12 -25.62 -31.39
N LEU A 112 17.57 -25.97 -32.57
CA LEU A 112 16.18 -26.43 -32.73
C LEU A 112 16.02 -27.96 -32.73
N ASP A 113 17.12 -28.72 -32.73
CA ASP A 113 17.14 -30.17 -32.49
C ASP A 113 17.14 -30.53 -30.99
N GLU A 114 17.68 -29.61 -30.14
CA GLU A 114 17.57 -29.62 -28.69
C GLU A 114 17.09 -28.23 -28.23
N PRO A 115 15.79 -27.92 -28.43
CA PRO A 115 15.27 -26.56 -28.20
C PRO A 115 15.31 -26.13 -26.72
N THR A 116 15.60 -24.88 -26.45
CA THR A 116 15.56 -24.27 -25.10
C THR A 116 14.18 -24.40 -24.49
N CYS A 117 13.14 -24.22 -25.30
CA CYS A 117 11.74 -24.37 -24.90
C CYS A 117 10.92 -24.93 -26.06
N THR A 118 10.02 -25.86 -25.76
CA THR A 118 9.03 -26.37 -26.72
C THR A 118 7.63 -26.06 -26.18
N ILE A 119 6.85 -25.27 -26.93
CA ILE A 119 5.50 -24.83 -26.54
C ILE A 119 4.49 -25.50 -27.45
N THR A 120 3.47 -26.10 -26.86
CA THR A 120 2.39 -26.80 -27.57
C THR A 120 1.06 -26.18 -27.20
N LEU A 121 0.36 -25.64 -28.21
CA LEU A 121 -1.00 -25.06 -28.07
C LEU A 121 -1.98 -26.01 -28.76
N THR A 122 -3.01 -26.45 -28.06
CA THR A 122 -4.06 -27.30 -28.58
C THR A 122 -5.36 -26.50 -28.66
N THR A 123 -6.02 -26.57 -29.82
CA THR A 123 -7.37 -26.09 -30.05
C THR A 123 -8.26 -27.28 -30.40
N ASP A 124 -9.58 -27.09 -30.51
CA ASP A 124 -10.50 -28.16 -30.94
C ASP A 124 -10.14 -28.77 -32.29
N ASP A 125 -9.55 -27.94 -33.18
CA ASP A 125 -9.30 -28.34 -34.56
C ASP A 125 -7.87 -28.78 -34.82
N LYS A 126 -6.89 -28.24 -34.06
CA LYS A 126 -5.46 -28.37 -34.40
C LYS A 126 -4.55 -28.21 -33.18
N THR A 127 -3.43 -28.90 -33.22
CA THR A 127 -2.30 -28.67 -32.30
C THR A 127 -1.18 -27.94 -33.04
N TYR A 128 -0.65 -26.90 -32.39
CA TYR A 128 0.48 -26.12 -32.85
C TYR A 128 1.67 -26.39 -31.92
N THR A 129 2.83 -26.60 -32.50
CA THR A 129 4.08 -26.77 -31.75
C THR A 129 5.06 -25.70 -32.20
N VAL A 130 5.57 -24.93 -31.26
CA VAL A 130 6.58 -23.89 -31.47
C VAL A 130 7.82 -24.29 -30.68
N LYS A 131 8.93 -24.49 -31.38
CA LYS A 131 10.23 -24.75 -30.75
C LYS A 131 11.06 -23.49 -30.73
N LEU A 132 11.62 -23.16 -29.60
CA LEU A 132 12.48 -22.00 -29.37
C LEU A 132 13.92 -22.50 -29.20
N GLY A 133 14.79 -22.16 -30.15
CA GLY A 133 16.19 -22.52 -30.17
C GLY A 133 17.12 -21.47 -29.56
N ASP A 134 18.31 -21.36 -30.13
CA ASP A 134 19.35 -20.45 -29.68
C ASP A 134 18.97 -18.98 -29.87
N TYR A 135 19.52 -18.13 -29.00
CA TYR A 135 19.40 -16.68 -29.13
C TYR A 135 20.57 -16.10 -29.94
N SER A 136 20.26 -15.46 -31.07
CA SER A 136 21.26 -14.73 -31.87
C SER A 136 21.60 -13.40 -31.22
N THR A 137 22.81 -13.33 -30.64
CA THR A 137 23.31 -12.07 -30.03
C THR A 137 23.58 -10.98 -31.06
N MET A 138 23.79 -11.37 -32.35
CA MET A 138 24.05 -10.43 -33.43
C MET A 138 22.78 -9.70 -33.85
N ASP A 139 21.67 -10.43 -33.92
CA ASP A 139 20.37 -9.92 -34.34
C ASP A 139 19.49 -9.51 -33.16
N SER A 140 19.89 -9.90 -31.93
CA SER A 140 19.09 -9.76 -30.70
C SER A 140 17.72 -10.43 -30.84
N GLN A 141 17.68 -11.65 -31.38
CA GLN A 141 16.46 -12.40 -31.71
C GLN A 141 16.70 -13.90 -31.49
N ARG A 142 15.63 -14.62 -31.21
CA ARG A 142 15.65 -16.07 -31.03
C ARG A 142 15.25 -16.80 -32.30
N TYR A 143 15.95 -17.90 -32.59
CA TYR A 143 15.52 -18.83 -33.62
C TYR A 143 14.31 -19.63 -33.16
N MET A 144 13.34 -19.81 -34.05
CA MET A 144 12.13 -20.60 -33.80
C MET A 144 11.73 -21.44 -34.99
N ASP A 145 11.06 -22.58 -34.70
CA ASP A 145 10.46 -23.50 -35.68
C ASP A 145 8.98 -23.69 -35.29
N ILE A 146 8.09 -23.52 -36.27
CA ILE A 146 6.62 -23.71 -36.11
C ILE A 146 6.14 -24.99 -36.80
N GLY A 147 7.07 -25.85 -37.27
CA GLY A 147 6.76 -27.16 -37.91
C GLY A 147 6.36 -27.08 -39.36
N ASP A 148 6.65 -26.00 -40.08
CA ASP A 148 6.35 -25.83 -41.51
C ASP A 148 7.56 -26.05 -42.44
N GLY A 149 8.74 -26.38 -41.85
CA GLY A 149 9.98 -26.65 -42.57
C GLY A 149 10.89 -25.43 -42.75
N ASN A 150 10.52 -24.27 -42.21
CA ASN A 150 11.32 -23.06 -42.17
C ASN A 150 11.85 -22.81 -40.74
N VAL A 151 12.94 -22.06 -40.65
CA VAL A 151 13.43 -21.50 -39.40
C VAL A 151 13.22 -20.00 -39.45
N TYR A 152 12.76 -19.43 -38.34
CA TYR A 152 12.44 -18.04 -38.22
C TYR A 152 13.31 -17.37 -37.14
N LEU A 153 13.63 -16.08 -37.31
CA LEU A 153 14.05 -15.23 -36.21
C LEU A 153 12.82 -14.49 -35.71
N ALA A 154 12.44 -14.70 -34.47
CA ALA A 154 11.30 -14.10 -33.83
C ALA A 154 11.46 -12.57 -33.76
N ALA A 155 10.43 -11.81 -34.13
CA ALA A 155 10.45 -10.36 -34.00
C ALA A 155 10.47 -9.91 -32.53
N SER A 156 9.78 -10.65 -31.65
CA SER A 156 9.84 -10.56 -30.19
C SER A 156 10.13 -11.99 -29.66
N ASP A 157 10.93 -12.13 -28.62
CA ASP A 157 11.26 -13.44 -28.06
C ASP A 157 10.07 -14.02 -27.28
N PRO A 158 9.42 -15.13 -27.76
CA PRO A 158 8.31 -15.70 -27.02
C PRO A 158 8.73 -16.28 -25.67
N LEU A 159 10.02 -16.61 -25.50
CA LEU A 159 10.53 -17.18 -24.24
C LEU A 159 10.39 -16.20 -23.06
N ASP A 160 10.38 -14.90 -23.32
CA ASP A 160 10.20 -13.88 -22.28
C ASP A 160 8.89 -14.07 -21.47
N ALA A 161 7.85 -14.63 -22.11
CA ALA A 161 6.58 -14.93 -21.44
C ALA A 161 6.61 -16.27 -20.67
N TYR A 162 7.60 -17.13 -20.89
CA TYR A 162 7.71 -18.48 -20.32
C TYR A 162 8.79 -18.59 -19.25
N ASP A 163 9.47 -17.51 -18.88
CA ASP A 163 10.36 -17.44 -17.72
C ASP A 163 9.51 -17.21 -16.45
N VAL A 164 8.68 -18.22 -16.13
CA VAL A 164 7.72 -18.18 -15.02
C VAL A 164 7.86 -19.43 -14.16
N GLU A 165 7.60 -19.25 -12.86
CA GLU A 165 7.48 -20.34 -11.90
C GLU A 165 5.98 -20.64 -11.64
N LEU A 166 5.67 -21.82 -11.05
CA LEU A 166 4.27 -22.17 -10.74
C LEU A 166 3.59 -21.12 -9.85
N LYS A 167 4.34 -20.50 -8.94
CA LYS A 167 3.82 -19.44 -8.07
C LYS A 167 3.30 -18.21 -8.84
N ASP A 168 3.81 -17.96 -10.05
CA ASP A 168 3.41 -16.82 -10.88
C ASP A 168 2.11 -17.10 -11.64
N LEU A 169 1.66 -18.36 -11.63
CA LEU A 169 0.46 -18.82 -12.32
C LEU A 169 -0.74 -19.04 -11.39
N ILE A 170 -0.59 -18.76 -10.08
CA ILE A 170 -1.68 -18.93 -9.12
C ILE A 170 -2.69 -17.77 -9.22
N ALA A 171 -3.97 -18.09 -9.09
CA ALA A 171 -5.02 -17.11 -8.86
C ALA A 171 -5.00 -16.71 -7.36
N ASN A 172 -4.23 -15.68 -7.03
CA ASN A 172 -4.20 -15.11 -5.70
C ASN A 172 -5.55 -14.52 -5.31
N ASP A 173 -5.81 -14.43 -4.00
CA ASP A 173 -6.96 -13.69 -3.48
C ASP A 173 -6.76 -12.18 -3.77
N ASP A 174 -7.83 -11.52 -4.22
CA ASP A 174 -7.81 -10.10 -4.49
C ASP A 174 -8.08 -9.28 -3.23
N VAL A 175 -7.36 -8.18 -3.06
CA VAL A 175 -7.71 -7.13 -2.10
C VAL A 175 -8.51 -6.06 -2.83
N PRO A 176 -9.77 -5.76 -2.41
CA PRO A 176 -10.61 -4.76 -3.04
C PRO A 176 -10.01 -3.35 -2.97
N TYR A 177 -10.41 -2.49 -3.88
CA TYR A 177 -9.96 -1.09 -3.86
C TYR A 177 -10.56 -0.28 -2.70
N PHE A 178 -11.71 -0.70 -2.15
CA PHE A 178 -12.44 -0.01 -1.08
C PHE A 178 -12.78 1.45 -1.45
N ASP A 179 -13.62 1.67 -2.45
CA ASP A 179 -14.02 3.02 -2.88
C ASP A 179 -14.65 3.80 -1.72
N GLU A 180 -15.63 3.19 -1.06
CA GLU A 180 -16.31 3.74 0.12
C GLU A 180 -16.31 2.70 1.24
N VAL A 181 -15.66 3.02 2.36
CA VAL A 181 -15.66 2.18 3.56
C VAL A 181 -16.70 2.69 4.53
N SER A 182 -17.69 1.86 4.84
CA SER A 182 -18.74 2.18 5.81
C SER A 182 -18.43 1.74 7.22
N GLN A 183 -17.72 0.61 7.39
CA GLN A 183 -17.35 0.07 8.69
C GLN A 183 -16.07 -0.76 8.60
N ILE A 184 -15.23 -0.68 9.63
CA ILE A 184 -14.14 -1.61 9.87
C ILE A 184 -14.35 -2.24 11.24
N ARG A 185 -14.25 -3.57 11.32
CA ARG A 185 -14.31 -4.32 12.58
C ARG A 185 -12.96 -4.95 12.83
N PHE A 186 -12.43 -4.73 14.01
CA PHE A 186 -11.21 -5.34 14.50
C PHE A 186 -11.57 -6.36 15.58
N ALA A 187 -10.97 -7.55 15.50
CA ALA A 187 -11.05 -8.59 16.52
C ALA A 187 -9.64 -9.15 16.76
N GLY A 188 -9.17 -9.09 18.00
CA GLY A 188 -7.82 -9.50 18.40
C GLY A 188 -7.48 -9.09 19.80
N SER A 189 -6.42 -8.29 19.99
CA SER A 189 -6.06 -7.73 21.31
C SER A 189 -7.11 -6.74 21.81
N GLU A 190 -7.77 -6.03 20.91
CA GLU A 190 -8.90 -5.14 21.16
C GLU A 190 -10.01 -5.48 20.16
N ASP A 191 -11.24 -5.63 20.67
CA ASP A 191 -12.42 -5.83 19.84
C ASP A 191 -13.22 -4.53 19.76
N TYR A 192 -13.22 -3.87 18.59
CA TYR A 192 -13.99 -2.66 18.38
C TYR A 192 -14.31 -2.45 16.90
N SER A 193 -15.14 -1.44 16.63
CA SER A 193 -15.53 -1.07 15.28
C SER A 193 -15.28 0.40 15.04
N VAL A 194 -14.84 0.71 13.82
CA VAL A 194 -14.77 2.04 13.22
C VAL A 194 -15.96 2.19 12.28
N ILE A 195 -16.71 3.25 12.41
CA ILE A 195 -17.92 3.53 11.63
C ILE A 195 -17.73 4.87 10.92
N TYR A 196 -18.02 4.90 9.62
CA TYR A 196 -18.10 6.15 8.87
C TYR A 196 -19.43 6.85 9.17
N ASP A 197 -19.35 8.10 9.62
CA ASP A 197 -20.52 8.93 9.96
C ASP A 197 -20.20 10.40 9.66
N GLU A 198 -20.75 10.94 8.56
CA GLU A 198 -20.58 12.35 8.18
C GLU A 198 -21.29 13.33 9.12
N ASP A 199 -22.30 12.87 9.84
CA ASP A 199 -23.07 13.65 10.80
C ASP A 199 -22.53 13.48 12.24
N GLY A 200 -21.44 12.74 12.40
CA GLY A 200 -20.78 12.48 13.67
C GLY A 200 -20.26 13.77 14.32
N LYS A 201 -20.20 13.79 15.65
CA LYS A 201 -19.85 15.01 16.41
C LYS A 201 -18.43 14.89 16.94
N SER A 202 -17.58 15.84 16.55
CA SER A 202 -16.20 16.02 16.99
C SER A 202 -15.83 17.49 17.00
N ILE A 203 -14.88 17.88 17.86
CA ILE A 203 -14.24 19.20 17.81
C ILE A 203 -13.35 19.36 16.57
N CYS A 204 -12.94 18.25 15.95
CA CYS A 204 -12.24 18.23 14.67
C CYS A 204 -13.28 18.09 13.55
N ALA A 205 -13.45 19.15 12.76
CA ALA A 205 -14.45 19.19 11.69
C ALA A 205 -14.20 18.17 10.55
N ASP A 206 -12.95 17.68 10.44
CA ASP A 206 -12.55 16.71 9.42
C ASP A 206 -12.81 15.26 9.85
N ASP A 207 -13.29 15.02 11.09
CA ASP A 207 -13.58 13.68 11.57
C ASP A 207 -14.87 13.15 10.97
N VAL A 208 -14.74 12.03 10.26
CA VAL A 208 -15.86 11.26 9.69
C VAL A 208 -15.85 9.80 10.14
N TYR A 209 -14.87 9.41 10.96
CA TYR A 209 -14.80 8.07 11.52
C TYR A 209 -14.93 8.09 13.04
N PHE A 210 -15.74 7.19 13.55
CA PHE A 210 -16.06 7.09 14.98
C PHE A 210 -16.04 5.64 15.43
N THR A 211 -15.77 5.43 16.71
CA THR A 211 -16.02 4.11 17.31
C THR A 211 -17.53 3.85 17.42
N ALA A 212 -17.93 2.60 17.63
CA ALA A 212 -19.36 2.26 17.82
C ALA A 212 -20.02 2.95 19.02
N ASP A 213 -19.23 3.42 20.02
CA ASP A 213 -19.71 4.20 21.16
C ASP A 213 -19.59 5.73 20.91
N GLY A 214 -19.30 6.14 19.67
CA GLY A 214 -19.36 7.53 19.22
C GLY A 214 -18.11 8.36 19.56
N LYS A 215 -16.99 7.75 19.89
CA LYS A 215 -15.72 8.49 20.09
C LYS A 215 -15.10 8.79 18.74
N PRO A 216 -14.65 10.03 18.50
CA PRO A 216 -14.00 10.40 17.25
C PRO A 216 -12.65 9.69 17.09
N LEU A 217 -12.31 9.43 15.83
CA LEU A 217 -11.04 8.90 15.39
C LEU A 217 -10.41 9.87 14.39
N ASP A 218 -9.08 9.89 14.31
CA ASP A 218 -8.38 10.67 13.32
C ASP A 218 -8.63 10.09 11.92
N THR A 219 -9.39 10.80 11.13
CA THR A 219 -9.76 10.42 9.76
C THR A 219 -8.55 10.12 8.89
N SER A 220 -7.45 10.85 9.05
CA SER A 220 -6.22 10.64 8.28
C SER A 220 -5.55 9.32 8.65
N ARG A 221 -5.56 8.94 9.94
CA ARG A 221 -5.02 7.66 10.42
C ARG A 221 -5.86 6.49 9.98
N VAL A 222 -7.19 6.61 10.05
CA VAL A 222 -8.10 5.58 9.55
C VAL A 222 -7.91 5.38 8.04
N ASN A 223 -7.85 6.46 7.25
CA ASN A 223 -7.60 6.39 5.82
C ASN A 223 -6.21 5.81 5.49
N SER A 224 -5.21 6.10 6.32
CA SER A 224 -3.88 5.49 6.20
C SER A 224 -3.94 3.99 6.44
N TYR A 225 -4.69 3.53 7.43
CA TYR A 225 -4.90 2.11 7.70
C TYR A 225 -5.65 1.41 6.54
N ILE A 226 -6.70 2.02 6.01
CA ILE A 226 -7.41 1.54 4.81
C ILE A 226 -6.43 1.41 3.63
N SER A 227 -5.52 2.37 3.48
CA SER A 227 -4.49 2.33 2.44
C SER A 227 -3.50 1.18 2.64
N ILE A 228 -3.11 0.85 3.89
CA ILE A 228 -2.28 -0.32 4.19
C ILE A 228 -2.98 -1.61 3.75
N LEU A 229 -4.28 -1.75 3.99
CA LEU A 229 -5.07 -2.89 3.50
C LEU A 229 -5.11 -2.89 1.97
N ARG A 230 -5.49 -1.79 1.34
CA ARG A 230 -5.64 -1.65 -0.13
C ARG A 230 -4.39 -2.03 -0.92
N TYR A 231 -3.22 -1.71 -0.39
CA TYR A 231 -1.93 -1.99 -1.04
C TYR A 231 -1.22 -3.21 -0.48
N LEU A 232 -1.93 -4.08 0.25
CA LEU A 232 -1.38 -5.34 0.71
C LEU A 232 -1.16 -6.28 -0.48
N GLU A 233 0.08 -6.66 -0.71
CA GLU A 233 0.43 -7.63 -1.74
C GLU A 233 0.31 -9.06 -1.18
N LEU A 234 -0.59 -9.86 -1.74
CA LEU A 234 -0.83 -11.27 -1.42
C LEU A 234 -0.29 -12.13 -2.57
N THR A 235 1.03 -12.20 -2.71
CA THR A 235 1.73 -12.89 -3.82
C THR A 235 2.57 -14.08 -3.38
N ASP A 236 3.09 -14.06 -2.15
CA ASP A 236 3.92 -15.13 -1.62
C ASP A 236 3.06 -16.15 -0.87
N TYR A 237 2.42 -17.08 -1.58
CA TYR A 237 1.67 -18.13 -0.92
C TYR A 237 2.57 -19.22 -0.32
N VAL A 238 2.18 -19.74 0.83
CA VAL A 238 2.81 -20.88 1.52
C VAL A 238 2.12 -22.19 1.17
N THR A 239 0.81 -22.13 1.06
CA THR A 239 -0.05 -23.24 0.62
C THR A 239 -1.32 -22.66 -0.02
N TYR A 240 -1.89 -23.42 -0.96
CA TYR A 240 -3.17 -23.09 -1.62
C TYR A 240 -4.27 -24.10 -1.31
N ARG A 241 -4.07 -24.97 -0.33
CA ARG A 241 -5.00 -26.05 0.04
C ARG A 241 -5.00 -26.34 1.53
N VAL A 242 -4.89 -25.25 2.34
CA VAL A 242 -4.92 -25.39 3.80
C VAL A 242 -6.23 -26.05 4.24
N THR A 243 -6.15 -26.98 5.17
CA THR A 243 -7.31 -27.55 5.88
C THR A 243 -7.49 -26.84 7.23
N ASP A 244 -8.70 -26.93 7.81
CA ASP A 244 -8.96 -26.34 9.13
C ASP A 244 -8.02 -26.86 10.23
N GLU A 245 -7.58 -28.13 10.11
CA GLU A 245 -6.66 -28.76 11.06
C GLU A 245 -5.22 -28.20 10.94
N GLU A 246 -4.84 -27.70 9.78
CA GLU A 246 -3.52 -27.14 9.50
C GLU A 246 -3.40 -25.64 9.83
N LEU A 247 -4.53 -24.93 10.00
CA LEU A 247 -4.52 -23.49 10.33
C LEU A 247 -3.71 -23.16 11.58
N SER A 248 -3.69 -24.05 12.56
CA SER A 248 -2.90 -23.87 13.79
C SER A 248 -1.39 -23.82 13.57
N ALA A 249 -0.89 -24.40 12.46
CA ALA A 249 0.52 -24.31 12.11
C ALA A 249 0.94 -22.88 11.70
N TYR A 250 -0.02 -22.09 11.27
CA TYR A 250 0.15 -20.69 10.85
C TYR A 250 -0.41 -19.70 11.89
N GLY A 251 -0.98 -20.19 13.02
CA GLY A 251 -1.64 -19.38 14.03
C GLY A 251 -2.97 -18.77 13.56
N LEU A 252 -3.54 -19.28 12.47
CA LEU A 252 -4.75 -18.74 11.85
C LEU A 252 -6.04 -19.50 12.25
N ASP A 253 -5.95 -20.48 13.14
CA ASP A 253 -7.09 -21.07 13.86
C ASP A 253 -7.60 -20.14 14.99
N ASP A 254 -6.71 -19.28 15.53
CA ASP A 254 -7.02 -18.22 16.48
C ASP A 254 -6.12 -17.00 16.13
N PRO A 255 -6.48 -16.23 15.09
CA PRO A 255 -5.62 -15.18 14.54
C PRO A 255 -5.39 -14.05 15.53
N GLU A 256 -4.17 -13.48 15.53
CA GLU A 256 -3.82 -12.34 16.39
C GLU A 256 -4.63 -11.10 16.06
N LEU A 257 -5.03 -10.95 14.80
CA LEU A 257 -5.90 -9.90 14.32
C LEU A 257 -6.77 -10.41 13.19
N SER A 258 -8.07 -10.14 13.28
CA SER A 258 -9.03 -10.24 12.18
C SER A 258 -9.58 -8.86 11.87
N VAL A 259 -9.46 -8.46 10.61
CA VAL A 259 -9.99 -7.20 10.10
C VAL A 259 -11.12 -7.49 9.14
N SER A 260 -12.32 -6.95 9.39
CA SER A 260 -13.45 -7.03 8.47
C SER A 260 -13.80 -5.62 8.00
N VAL A 261 -13.81 -5.40 6.70
CA VAL A 261 -14.12 -4.10 6.07
C VAL A 261 -15.41 -4.24 5.28
N ASP A 262 -16.45 -3.50 5.69
CA ASP A 262 -17.66 -3.33 4.90
C ASP A 262 -17.45 -2.14 3.97
N TYR A 263 -17.54 -2.37 2.68
CA TYR A 263 -17.21 -1.39 1.65
C TYR A 263 -18.22 -1.43 0.50
N THR A 264 -18.19 -0.40 -0.32
CA THR A 264 -18.88 -0.36 -1.61
C THR A 264 -17.84 -0.11 -2.69
N ASP A 265 -17.95 -0.84 -3.80
CA ASP A 265 -17.11 -0.72 -4.97
C ASP A 265 -18.00 -0.78 -6.20
N ASP A 266 -17.89 0.20 -7.12
CA ASP A 266 -18.78 0.35 -8.29
C ASP A 266 -20.28 0.23 -7.94
N GLY A 267 -20.69 0.70 -6.75
CA GLY A 267 -22.07 0.66 -6.25
C GLY A 267 -22.54 -0.71 -5.74
N THR A 268 -21.64 -1.67 -5.59
CA THR A 268 -21.91 -2.99 -4.99
C THR A 268 -21.28 -3.04 -3.61
N SER A 269 -22.09 -3.36 -2.59
CA SER A 269 -21.60 -3.50 -1.22
C SER A 269 -21.16 -4.94 -0.95
N ASP A 270 -20.00 -5.09 -0.31
CA ASP A 270 -19.44 -6.37 0.09
C ASP A 270 -18.64 -6.24 1.39
N THR A 271 -18.14 -7.36 1.90
CA THR A 271 -17.30 -7.43 3.10
C THR A 271 -16.01 -8.18 2.79
N PHE A 272 -14.88 -7.50 2.94
CA PHE A 272 -13.56 -8.11 2.89
C PHE A 272 -13.12 -8.51 4.30
N VAL A 273 -12.57 -9.71 4.46
CA VAL A 273 -12.05 -10.21 5.74
C VAL A 273 -10.62 -10.66 5.58
N LEU A 274 -9.74 -10.20 6.48
CA LEU A 274 -8.33 -10.58 6.53
C LEU A 274 -7.98 -11.08 7.93
N HIS A 275 -7.42 -12.28 7.99
CA HIS A 275 -6.87 -12.90 9.22
C HIS A 275 -5.35 -12.84 9.18
N ILE A 276 -4.73 -12.46 10.29
CA ILE A 276 -3.29 -12.20 10.37
C ILE A 276 -2.75 -12.83 11.66
N SER A 277 -1.62 -13.51 11.54
CA SER A 277 -0.86 -14.03 12.69
C SER A 277 0.62 -14.09 12.41
N ARG A 278 1.42 -13.89 13.44
CA ARG A 278 2.84 -14.23 13.45
C ARG A 278 3.02 -15.75 13.54
N ASP A 279 4.13 -16.25 13.01
CA ASP A 279 4.51 -17.65 13.17
C ASP A 279 4.44 -18.08 14.65
N PRO A 280 3.68 -19.14 15.00
CA PRO A 280 3.46 -19.53 16.38
C PRO A 280 4.73 -19.91 17.16
N ALA A 281 5.73 -20.47 16.47
CA ALA A 281 7.00 -20.84 17.10
C ALA A 281 7.85 -19.60 17.40
N GLU A 282 7.88 -18.63 16.48
CA GLU A 282 8.56 -17.34 16.70
C GLU A 282 7.85 -16.52 17.77
N LYS A 283 6.53 -16.47 17.76
CA LYS A 283 5.73 -15.79 18.79
C LYS A 283 6.02 -16.34 20.18
N LYS A 284 6.11 -17.67 20.31
CA LYS A 284 6.46 -18.32 21.57
C LYS A 284 7.90 -18.01 21.98
N ALA A 285 8.85 -18.05 21.05
CA ALA A 285 10.24 -17.75 21.33
C ALA A 285 10.42 -16.28 21.77
N ALA A 286 9.71 -15.35 21.15
CA ALA A 286 9.71 -13.93 21.52
C ALA A 286 9.13 -13.70 22.93
N ALA A 287 8.06 -14.41 23.30
CA ALA A 287 7.47 -14.32 24.64
C ALA A 287 8.38 -14.86 25.76
N ASP A 288 9.26 -15.80 25.43
CA ASP A 288 10.24 -16.40 26.37
C ASP A 288 11.58 -15.60 26.42
N ALA A 289 11.77 -14.59 25.54
CA ALA A 289 12.98 -13.76 25.51
C ALA A 289 12.98 -12.70 26.62
N GLU A 290 14.15 -12.42 27.21
CA GLU A 290 14.31 -11.38 28.24
C GLU A 290 14.50 -9.97 27.62
N ASP A 291 14.87 -9.87 26.34
CA ASP A 291 15.13 -8.64 25.61
C ASP A 291 14.02 -8.36 24.58
N GLU A 292 13.88 -7.09 24.14
CA GLU A 292 12.99 -6.70 23.04
C GLU A 292 13.29 -7.53 21.78
N ASP A 293 12.25 -8.14 21.21
CA ASP A 293 12.36 -8.95 20.01
C ASP A 293 12.62 -8.06 18.79
N THR A 294 13.88 -7.98 18.38
CA THR A 294 14.33 -7.28 17.17
C THR A 294 14.48 -8.22 15.96
N SER A 295 14.05 -9.48 16.08
CA SER A 295 14.17 -10.49 15.02
C SER A 295 13.32 -10.16 13.79
N ASP A 296 13.68 -10.73 12.66
CA ASP A 296 12.83 -10.76 11.48
C ASP A 296 11.53 -11.51 11.83
N ILE A 297 10.39 -10.91 11.50
CA ILE A 297 9.08 -11.49 11.78
C ILE A 297 8.63 -12.28 10.55
N THR A 298 8.33 -13.56 10.75
CA THR A 298 7.55 -14.37 9.81
C THR A 298 6.08 -14.26 10.20
N ALA A 299 5.25 -13.81 9.28
CA ALA A 299 3.83 -13.66 9.53
C ALA A 299 3.00 -14.18 8.35
N TYR A 300 1.80 -14.60 8.65
CA TYR A 300 0.88 -15.20 7.71
C TYR A 300 -0.42 -14.41 7.63
N ALA A 301 -1.01 -14.40 6.44
CA ALA A 301 -2.31 -13.81 6.17
C ALA A 301 -3.22 -14.78 5.41
N ARG A 302 -4.54 -14.68 5.66
CA ARG A 302 -5.59 -15.44 4.98
C ARG A 302 -6.77 -14.53 4.70
N VAL A 303 -7.30 -14.56 3.48
CA VAL A 303 -8.51 -13.81 3.12
C VAL A 303 -9.73 -14.68 3.42
N GLY A 304 -10.58 -14.24 4.36
CA GLY A 304 -11.79 -14.95 4.74
C GLY A 304 -11.59 -16.46 4.94
N ASP A 305 -12.35 -17.26 4.22
CA ASP A 305 -12.26 -18.72 4.24
C ASP A 305 -11.42 -19.30 3.08
N SER A 306 -10.59 -18.48 2.42
CA SER A 306 -9.69 -18.93 1.35
C SER A 306 -8.84 -20.11 1.81
N LYS A 307 -8.50 -20.99 0.86
CA LYS A 307 -7.56 -22.09 1.10
C LYS A 307 -6.10 -21.68 0.91
N ILE A 308 -5.87 -20.43 0.52
CA ILE A 308 -4.53 -19.89 0.32
C ILE A 308 -4.06 -19.22 1.60
N ILE A 309 -2.87 -19.58 2.05
CA ILE A 309 -2.14 -18.88 3.10
C ILE A 309 -0.98 -18.15 2.48
N TYR A 310 -0.87 -16.89 2.78
CA TYR A 310 0.22 -16.03 2.33
C TYR A 310 1.23 -15.77 3.43
N GLN A 311 2.49 -15.74 3.08
CA GLN A 311 3.52 -15.15 3.92
C GLN A 311 3.58 -13.65 3.63
N ILE A 312 3.49 -12.82 4.66
CA ILE A 312 3.61 -11.38 4.53
C ILE A 312 4.90 -10.88 5.18
N SER A 313 5.41 -9.75 4.72
CA SER A 313 6.62 -9.17 5.29
C SER A 313 6.42 -8.75 6.74
N GLY A 314 7.48 -8.76 7.54
CA GLY A 314 7.43 -8.27 8.92
C GLY A 314 7.04 -6.79 9.02
N SER A 315 7.31 -5.97 7.99
CA SER A 315 6.85 -4.58 7.92
C SER A 315 5.34 -4.51 7.68
N SER A 316 4.80 -5.30 6.74
CA SER A 316 3.35 -5.39 6.50
C SER A 316 2.61 -5.87 7.75
N TYR A 317 3.14 -6.91 8.42
CA TYR A 317 2.60 -7.39 9.68
C TYR A 317 2.52 -6.28 10.74
N ARG A 318 3.62 -5.55 11.01
CA ARG A 318 3.62 -4.45 12.00
C ARG A 318 2.61 -3.35 11.65
N SER A 319 2.52 -2.99 10.35
CA SER A 319 1.58 -1.97 9.90
C SER A 319 0.13 -2.40 10.06
N LEU A 320 -0.19 -3.67 9.78
CA LEU A 320 -1.52 -4.24 9.95
C LEU A 320 -1.89 -4.38 11.42
N MET A 321 -0.94 -4.76 12.29
CA MET A 321 -1.15 -4.89 13.73
C MET A 321 -1.29 -3.54 14.45
N ALA A 322 -0.92 -2.42 13.82
CA ALA A 322 -1.17 -1.07 14.34
C ALA A 322 -2.64 -0.65 14.12
N ALA A 323 -3.54 -1.44 14.66
CA ALA A 323 -5.00 -1.39 14.48
C ALA A 323 -5.76 -1.18 15.79
N GLY A 324 -5.07 -0.89 16.89
CA GLY A 324 -5.70 -0.58 18.17
C GLY A 324 -6.38 0.79 18.16
N TYR A 325 -7.32 1.02 19.10
CA TYR A 325 -7.97 2.32 19.25
C TYR A 325 -6.96 3.47 19.40
N ASN A 326 -5.87 3.22 20.14
CA ASN A 326 -4.81 4.22 20.35
C ASN A 326 -3.97 4.50 19.11
N ASP A 327 -3.95 3.60 18.12
CA ASP A 327 -3.25 3.81 16.85
C ASP A 327 -4.04 4.69 15.90
N LEU A 328 -5.38 4.64 15.98
CA LEU A 328 -6.31 5.30 15.05
C LEU A 328 -6.93 6.58 15.60
N ARG A 329 -6.82 6.88 16.89
CA ARG A 329 -7.30 8.13 17.48
C ARG A 329 -6.31 9.27 17.28
N HIS A 330 -6.76 10.50 17.50
CA HIS A 330 -5.91 11.67 17.52
C HIS A 330 -4.77 11.54 18.53
N GLN A 331 -3.55 11.89 18.12
CA GLN A 331 -2.38 11.94 18.98
C GLN A 331 -2.25 13.31 19.67
N GLU A 332 -2.82 14.35 19.07
CA GLU A 332 -2.89 15.69 19.63
C GLU A 332 -3.80 15.69 20.86
N ILE A 333 -3.38 16.39 21.91
CA ILE A 333 -4.21 16.55 23.12
C ILE A 333 -5.39 17.49 22.86
N PHE A 334 -5.20 18.44 21.95
CA PHE A 334 -6.25 19.26 21.36
C PHE A 334 -6.28 19.00 19.84
N SER A 335 -7.32 18.35 19.37
CA SER A 335 -7.49 17.99 17.95
C SER A 335 -8.41 18.95 17.17
N GLY A 336 -9.00 19.96 17.84
CA GLY A 336 -9.85 20.94 17.19
C GLY A 336 -9.07 22.01 16.41
N ASP A 337 -9.78 22.77 15.56
CA ASP A 337 -9.20 23.93 14.90
C ASP A 337 -9.05 25.08 15.90
N PHE A 338 -7.86 25.68 15.99
CA PHE A 338 -7.65 26.83 16.85
C PHE A 338 -8.49 28.04 16.44
N ASP A 339 -8.93 28.11 15.20
CA ASP A 339 -9.88 29.15 14.74
C ASP A 339 -11.26 29.05 15.41
N ASP A 340 -11.63 27.95 16.01
CA ASP A 340 -12.84 27.76 16.77
C ASP A 340 -12.67 28.16 18.27
N VAL A 341 -11.43 28.38 18.72
CA VAL A 341 -11.17 28.82 20.10
C VAL A 341 -11.52 30.28 20.25
N THR A 342 -12.53 30.59 21.07
CA THR A 342 -13.03 31.96 21.32
C THR A 342 -12.44 32.58 22.57
N GLY A 343 -11.92 31.76 23.49
CA GLY A 343 -11.29 32.22 24.73
C GLY A 343 -10.49 31.08 25.39
N ILE A 344 -9.56 31.44 26.24
CA ILE A 344 -8.75 30.52 27.00
C ILE A 344 -8.57 31.00 28.43
N ASP A 345 -9.01 30.24 29.42
CA ASP A 345 -8.65 30.47 30.82
C ASP A 345 -7.45 29.59 31.15
N VAL A 346 -6.33 30.18 31.53
CA VAL A 346 -5.09 29.49 31.85
C VAL A 346 -4.75 29.64 33.32
N THR A 347 -4.55 28.56 34.05
CA THR A 347 -4.00 28.58 35.40
C THR A 347 -2.56 28.05 35.39
N LEU A 348 -1.62 28.92 35.75
CA LEU A 348 -0.18 28.64 35.80
C LEU A 348 0.43 29.26 37.06
N ASP A 349 1.24 28.51 37.78
CA ASP A 349 1.92 28.95 39.03
C ASP A 349 0.94 29.51 40.11
N GLY A 350 -0.32 29.08 40.09
CA GLY A 350 -1.38 29.49 41.00
C GLY A 350 -2.10 30.81 40.62
N GLU A 351 -1.75 31.41 39.50
CA GLU A 351 -2.41 32.57 38.93
C GLU A 351 -3.27 32.14 37.74
N THR A 352 -4.39 32.83 37.53
CA THR A 352 -5.30 32.58 36.41
C THR A 352 -5.34 33.79 35.48
N TYR A 353 -5.13 33.51 34.18
CA TYR A 353 -5.17 34.47 33.09
C TYR A 353 -6.36 34.16 32.18
N THR A 354 -7.21 35.13 31.89
CA THR A 354 -8.30 34.98 30.92
C THR A 354 -7.93 35.68 29.64
N LEU A 355 -7.85 34.91 28.57
CA LEU A 355 -7.59 35.37 27.22
C LEU A 355 -8.89 35.33 26.44
N THR A 356 -9.26 36.42 25.79
CA THR A 356 -10.50 36.50 25.00
C THR A 356 -10.21 36.93 23.59
N SER A 357 -10.94 36.39 22.62
CA SER A 357 -10.80 36.79 21.22
C SER A 357 -11.97 37.66 20.77
N GLN A 358 -11.66 38.61 19.90
CA GLN A 358 -12.63 39.45 19.21
C GLN A 358 -12.43 39.27 17.71
N LYS A 359 -13.52 38.92 17.00
CA LYS A 359 -13.50 38.69 15.54
C LYS A 359 -14.10 39.92 14.85
N ASP A 360 -13.35 40.58 13.99
CA ASP A 360 -13.82 41.64 13.10
C ASP A 360 -13.62 41.22 11.64
N GLY A 361 -14.69 40.73 11.03
CA GLY A 361 -14.65 40.15 9.69
C GLY A 361 -13.80 38.86 9.64
N LYS A 362 -12.65 38.95 8.97
CA LYS A 362 -11.70 37.82 8.86
C LYS A 362 -10.52 37.91 9.85
N GLU A 363 -10.41 39.06 10.55
CA GLU A 363 -9.31 39.25 11.50
C GLU A 363 -9.80 38.90 12.91
N ARG A 364 -8.94 38.23 13.66
CA ARG A 364 -9.17 37.88 15.07
C ARG A 364 -8.08 38.54 15.92
N THR A 365 -8.48 39.35 16.88
CA THR A 365 -7.60 39.98 17.85
C THR A 365 -7.76 39.32 19.21
N TRP A 366 -6.65 39.00 19.85
CA TRP A 366 -6.64 38.41 21.18
C TRP A 366 -6.29 39.44 22.24
N LEU A 367 -6.95 39.33 23.38
CA LEU A 367 -6.80 40.25 24.51
C LEU A 367 -6.54 39.49 25.81
N CYS A 368 -5.63 40.02 26.64
CA CYS A 368 -5.50 39.64 28.05
C CYS A 368 -5.91 40.86 28.91
N GLY A 369 -7.11 40.81 29.52
CA GLY A 369 -7.74 42.00 30.07
C GLY A 369 -8.07 43.05 28.98
N GLU A 370 -7.45 44.22 29.05
CA GLU A 370 -7.60 45.28 28.04
C GLU A 370 -6.42 45.34 27.04
N ALA A 371 -5.38 44.57 27.28
CA ALA A 371 -4.18 44.58 26.46
C ALA A 371 -4.29 43.62 25.29
N GLU A 372 -3.94 44.06 24.08
CA GLU A 372 -3.81 43.22 22.91
C GLU A 372 -2.54 42.34 23.01
N ILE A 373 -2.69 41.07 22.70
CA ILE A 373 -1.63 40.06 22.79
C ILE A 373 -1.42 39.34 21.46
N LYS A 374 -0.23 38.76 21.30
CA LYS A 374 0.08 37.81 20.22
C LYS A 374 -0.14 36.39 20.73
N ILE A 375 -1.09 35.70 20.13
CA ILE A 375 -1.49 34.37 20.58
C ILE A 375 -0.65 33.23 19.93
N GLY A 376 0.05 33.52 18.81
CA GLY A 376 0.69 32.49 17.96
C GLY A 376 1.57 31.51 18.72
N ASP A 377 2.45 31.99 19.62
CA ASP A 377 3.34 31.10 20.37
C ASP A 377 2.56 30.15 21.31
N LEU A 378 1.40 30.58 21.82
CA LEU A 378 0.52 29.74 22.65
C LEU A 378 -0.24 28.74 21.79
N GLN A 379 -0.73 29.17 20.63
CA GLN A 379 -1.35 28.29 19.63
C GLN A 379 -0.38 27.20 19.20
N ASP A 380 0.80 27.56 18.74
CA ASP A 380 1.83 26.60 18.28
C ASP A 380 2.19 25.59 19.39
N ALA A 381 2.31 26.05 20.65
CA ALA A 381 2.61 25.20 21.77
C ALA A 381 1.45 24.27 22.16
N LEU A 382 0.20 24.67 21.97
CA LEU A 382 -0.99 23.85 22.22
C LEU A 382 -1.15 22.77 21.14
N GLU A 383 -0.98 23.16 19.86
CA GLU A 383 -1.05 22.26 18.71
C GLU A 383 0.11 21.23 18.70
N ALA A 384 1.27 21.59 19.22
CA ALA A 384 2.40 20.69 19.37
C ALA A 384 2.26 19.67 20.53
N LEU A 385 1.26 19.86 21.42
CA LEU A 385 1.08 18.99 22.58
C LEU A 385 0.53 17.64 22.16
N THR A 386 1.40 16.61 22.09
CA THR A 386 1.08 15.29 21.55
C THR A 386 1.27 14.17 22.56
N ALA A 387 0.49 13.10 22.40
CA ALA A 387 0.59 11.89 23.20
C ALA A 387 1.86 11.10 22.82
N GLU A 388 2.74 10.87 23.79
CA GLU A 388 3.85 9.91 23.66
C GLU A 388 3.37 8.48 23.94
N GLU A 389 2.45 8.34 24.92
CA GLU A 389 1.87 7.07 25.33
C GLU A 389 0.48 7.31 25.94
N PHE A 390 -0.54 6.64 25.42
CA PHE A 390 -1.88 6.73 26.00
C PHE A 390 -1.99 5.95 27.30
N THR A 391 -2.70 6.54 28.27
CA THR A 391 -2.86 5.94 29.59
C THR A 391 -4.16 6.37 30.26
N SER A 392 -4.68 5.51 31.14
CA SER A 392 -5.79 5.81 32.05
C SER A 392 -5.33 5.92 33.52
N GLU A 393 -4.03 5.99 33.78
CA GLU A 393 -3.50 6.12 35.14
C GLU A 393 -3.95 7.44 35.77
N LYS A 394 -4.25 7.40 37.06
CA LYS A 394 -4.69 8.59 37.80
C LYS A 394 -3.55 9.55 38.03
N ALA A 395 -3.84 10.84 37.82
CA ALA A 395 -2.92 11.91 38.16
C ALA A 395 -2.54 11.85 39.69
N ALA A 396 -1.27 11.69 39.94
CA ALA A 396 -0.72 11.65 41.32
C ALA A 396 0.28 12.79 41.59
N GLY A 397 0.73 13.47 40.53
CA GLY A 397 1.69 14.57 40.60
C GLY A 397 1.07 15.94 40.88
N GLN A 398 1.92 16.96 40.91
CA GLN A 398 1.51 18.35 40.99
C GLN A 398 1.00 18.80 39.58
N GLN A 399 -0.14 19.49 39.55
CA GLN A 399 -0.59 20.18 38.37
C GLN A 399 0.36 21.34 38.03
N GLU A 400 0.97 21.31 36.84
CA GLU A 400 1.89 22.35 36.42
C GLU A 400 1.16 23.47 35.64
N ILE A 401 0.16 23.10 34.83
CA ILE A 401 -0.67 24.05 34.09
C ILE A 401 -2.08 23.45 33.86
N SER A 402 -3.08 24.28 33.77
CA SER A 402 -4.37 23.92 33.17
C SER A 402 -4.91 25.00 32.28
N LEU A 403 -5.60 24.58 31.22
CA LEU A 403 -6.28 25.42 30.26
C LEU A 403 -7.75 25.00 30.18
N THR A 404 -8.65 25.98 30.12
CA THR A 404 -10.03 25.79 29.68
C THR A 404 -10.19 26.54 28.37
N LEU A 405 -10.36 25.79 27.27
CA LEU A 405 -10.61 26.35 25.95
C LEU A 405 -12.11 26.58 25.79
N HIS A 406 -12.52 27.76 25.43
CA HIS A 406 -13.91 28.10 25.07
C HIS A 406 -14.01 28.00 23.55
N LEU A 407 -14.88 27.10 23.04
CA LEU A 407 -14.99 26.77 21.63
C LEU A 407 -16.28 27.33 21.02
N ASP A 408 -16.20 27.76 19.76
CA ASP A 408 -17.38 28.06 18.93
C ASP A 408 -17.95 26.76 18.36
N HIS A 409 -18.31 25.84 19.27
CA HIS A 409 -18.82 24.53 18.95
C HIS A 409 -20.09 24.22 19.74
N GLU A 410 -21.16 23.80 19.04
CA GLU A 410 -22.50 23.67 19.62
C GLU A 410 -22.58 22.60 20.72
N ASP A 411 -21.91 21.45 20.48
CA ASP A 411 -22.00 20.29 21.36
C ASP A 411 -20.89 20.26 22.43
N GLU A 412 -19.72 20.81 22.13
CA GLU A 412 -18.57 20.90 23.04
C GLU A 412 -18.04 22.32 23.16
N PRO A 413 -18.77 23.18 23.90
CA PRO A 413 -18.44 24.64 24.01
C PRO A 413 -17.20 24.89 24.88
N GLU A 414 -16.75 23.90 25.66
CA GLU A 414 -15.60 24.01 26.54
C GLU A 414 -14.81 22.70 26.53
N LEU A 415 -13.47 22.80 26.52
CA LEU A 415 -12.54 21.70 26.68
C LEU A 415 -11.52 22.05 27.75
N THR A 416 -11.36 21.21 28.79
CA THR A 416 -10.38 21.41 29.83
C THR A 416 -9.19 20.50 29.67
N ILE A 417 -7.96 21.06 29.61
CA ILE A 417 -6.69 20.34 29.54
C ILE A 417 -5.88 20.68 30.80
N ALA A 418 -5.44 19.66 31.54
CA ALA A 418 -4.57 19.84 32.69
C ALA A 418 -3.36 18.92 32.59
N LEU A 419 -2.16 19.46 32.82
CA LEU A 419 -0.90 18.71 32.77
C LEU A 419 -0.34 18.54 34.18
N TYR A 420 -0.12 17.28 34.56
CA TYR A 420 0.40 16.90 35.86
C TYR A 420 1.81 16.33 35.71
N ARG A 421 2.70 16.82 36.52
CA ARG A 421 4.09 16.32 36.52
C ARG A 421 4.15 14.87 36.96
N CYS A 422 4.74 13.99 36.14
CA CYS A 422 5.06 12.60 36.50
C CYS A 422 6.50 12.48 36.96
N ASP A 423 7.44 12.93 36.15
CA ASP A 423 8.87 12.89 36.45
C ASP A 423 9.64 14.05 35.77
N GLY A 424 10.94 13.86 35.51
CA GLY A 424 11.75 14.87 34.83
C GLY A 424 11.54 14.97 33.33
N SER A 425 10.96 13.95 32.70
CA SER A 425 10.83 13.79 31.25
C SER A 425 9.41 13.91 30.73
N LYS A 426 8.38 13.54 31.50
CA LYS A 426 6.99 13.50 31.05
C LYS A 426 5.98 14.07 32.03
N CYS A 427 4.86 14.54 31.51
CA CYS A 427 3.66 14.94 32.21
C CYS A 427 2.47 14.09 31.82
N LEU A 428 1.51 13.90 32.70
CA LEU A 428 0.23 13.27 32.40
C LEU A 428 -0.76 14.34 31.95
N ALA A 429 -1.30 14.18 30.76
CA ALA A 429 -2.40 14.98 30.23
C ALA A 429 -3.74 14.41 30.71
N VAL A 430 -4.56 15.31 31.26
CA VAL A 430 -5.93 15.05 31.71
C VAL A 430 -6.84 15.97 30.93
N VAL A 431 -7.76 15.40 30.16
CA VAL A 431 -8.76 16.14 29.36
C VAL A 431 -10.12 15.86 29.95
N ASP A 432 -10.87 16.92 30.28
CA ASP A 432 -12.19 16.87 30.92
C ASP A 432 -12.24 15.97 32.15
N GLY A 433 -11.17 16.06 32.96
CA GLY A 433 -11.02 15.28 34.18
C GLY A 433 -10.68 13.81 33.99
N LYS A 434 -10.43 13.36 32.75
CA LYS A 434 -10.00 11.99 32.44
C LYS A 434 -8.54 11.98 32.01
N SER A 435 -7.74 11.08 32.56
CA SER A 435 -6.37 10.87 32.10
C SER A 435 -6.40 10.30 30.67
N VAL A 436 -5.58 10.87 29.79
CA VAL A 436 -5.55 10.53 28.38
C VAL A 436 -4.21 9.97 27.96
N ALA A 437 -3.12 10.68 28.24
CA ALA A 437 -1.79 10.31 27.73
C ALA A 437 -0.66 10.89 28.57
N TYR A 438 0.50 10.29 28.48
CA TYR A 438 1.75 10.95 28.80
C TYR A 438 2.21 11.79 27.63
N VAL A 439 2.64 13.02 27.91
CA VAL A 439 3.19 13.98 26.96
C VAL A 439 4.63 14.35 27.37
N PRO A 440 5.51 14.68 26.40
CA PRO A 440 6.86 15.15 26.72
C PRO A 440 6.82 16.39 27.60
N ARG A 441 7.59 16.40 28.70
CA ARG A 441 7.61 17.57 29.58
C ARG A 441 8.16 18.82 28.89
N GLY A 442 8.97 18.65 27.84
CA GLY A 442 9.44 19.78 27.03
C GLY A 442 8.31 20.59 26.39
N GLU A 443 7.27 19.92 25.90
CA GLU A 443 6.09 20.57 25.31
C GLU A 443 5.30 21.35 26.37
N MET A 444 5.10 20.75 27.55
CA MET A 444 4.49 21.49 28.68
C MET A 444 5.30 22.74 29.06
N VAL A 445 6.64 22.65 29.07
CA VAL A 445 7.49 23.81 29.39
C VAL A 445 7.32 24.91 28.33
N THR A 446 7.31 24.54 27.03
CA THR A 446 7.07 25.46 25.92
C THR A 446 5.72 26.15 26.06
N LEU A 447 4.65 25.39 26.37
CA LEU A 447 3.31 25.91 26.63
C LEU A 447 3.31 26.92 27.80
N ALA A 448 3.97 26.58 28.92
CA ALA A 448 4.08 27.45 30.08
C ALA A 448 4.89 28.74 29.79
N GLU A 449 5.95 28.65 28.97
CA GLU A 449 6.73 29.80 28.53
C GLU A 449 5.92 30.75 27.66
N ALA A 450 5.12 30.21 26.73
CA ALA A 450 4.20 30.98 25.89
C ALA A 450 3.18 31.76 26.75
N VAL A 451 2.59 31.12 27.75
CA VAL A 451 1.68 31.78 28.70
C VAL A 451 2.39 32.86 29.49
N ARG A 452 3.61 32.63 30.03
CA ARG A 452 4.39 33.65 30.76
C ARG A 452 4.76 34.83 29.88
N ALA A 453 5.05 34.64 28.61
CA ALA A 453 5.32 35.71 27.66
C ALA A 453 4.10 36.61 27.46
N ILE A 454 2.89 36.06 27.47
CA ILE A 454 1.64 36.82 27.42
C ILE A 454 1.44 37.60 28.73
N ALA A 455 1.65 36.99 29.91
CA ALA A 455 1.44 37.58 31.22
C ALA A 455 2.39 38.74 31.56
N LEU A 456 3.58 38.80 30.90
CA LEU A 456 4.60 39.80 31.13
C LEU A 456 4.47 41.03 30.21
N ASN A 457 3.61 41.01 29.20
CA ASN A 457 3.35 42.11 28.28
C ASN A 457 2.07 42.89 28.68
#